data_730a5c9bc01f9b62a0dac8dade94963c
#
_entry.id   730a5c9bc01f9b62a0dac8dade94963c
#
_cell.length_a   1.000
_cell.length_b   1.000
_cell.length_c   1.000
_cell.angle_alpha   90.00
_cell.angle_beta   90.00
_cell.angle_gamma   90.00
#
_symmetry.space_group_name_H-M   'P 1'
#
loop_
_entity.id
_entity.type
_entity.pdbx_description
1 polymer ?
#
loop_
_entity_poly.entity_id
_entity_poly.type
_entity_poly.pdbx_seq_one_letter_code
_entity_poly.pdbx_strand_id
1 'polypeptide(L)'
;MTIRDSEGNTAIDLYNSTVNHTKPSAVDTRPHVVATRRAAVTELYTWGANRNATLGLGDGNDRVHPEHVQLYPAFKTKTSSQLPSTIVQVEMSKLHTVVVTDDPMNNVRVCGFGLGGRLGQTQHTQYDFIPMQIPQKIIKVALGQDHTLALTESGEVMSWGLNRFNQLGYAAESADSIQSIARKITGHLRGKRMNGIAACKTASVCWSSDELFAWGANNGQFGMLVGCS
;
A
#
# COMPACT_ATOMS: atom_id res chain seq x y z
N MET A 1 30.98 -19.42 13.86
CA MET A 1 30.91 -20.73 13.19
C MET A 1 30.12 -20.49 11.89
N THR A 2 30.78 -20.63 10.74
CA THR A 2 30.13 -20.35 9.44
C THR A 2 29.57 -21.68 8.93
N ILE A 3 28.26 -21.76 8.79
CA ILE A 3 27.56 -22.95 8.27
C ILE A 3 27.86 -23.02 6.75
N ARG A 4 28.33 -24.18 6.27
CA ARG A 4 28.58 -24.46 4.86
C ARG A 4 27.69 -25.61 4.41
N ASP A 5 27.29 -25.59 3.13
CA ASP A 5 26.55 -26.69 2.50
C ASP A 5 27.52 -27.88 2.15
N SER A 6 26.98 -28.92 1.53
CA SER A 6 27.74 -30.10 1.10
C SER A 6 28.80 -29.82 0.03
N GLU A 7 28.73 -28.68 -0.64
CA GLU A 7 29.68 -28.20 -1.66
C GLU A 7 30.67 -27.18 -1.08
N GLY A 8 30.55 -26.87 0.22
CA GLY A 8 31.44 -25.97 0.93
C GLY A 8 31.04 -24.48 0.84
N ASN A 9 29.93 -24.13 0.24
CA ASN A 9 29.47 -22.75 0.08
C ASN A 9 28.79 -22.24 1.35
N THR A 10 28.92 -20.96 1.64
CA THR A 10 28.16 -20.25 2.63
C THR A 10 26.87 -19.67 1.99
N ALA A 11 25.90 -19.27 2.80
CA ALA A 11 24.71 -18.57 2.31
C ALA A 11 25.05 -17.29 1.50
N ILE A 12 26.16 -16.62 1.84
CA ILE A 12 26.65 -15.44 1.11
C ILE A 12 27.19 -15.83 -0.27
N ASP A 13 27.90 -16.96 -0.36
CA ASP A 13 28.45 -17.46 -1.63
C ASP A 13 27.34 -17.82 -2.59
N LEU A 14 26.28 -18.49 -2.10
CA LEU A 14 25.07 -18.80 -2.88
C LEU A 14 24.32 -17.56 -3.32
N TYR A 15 24.16 -16.58 -2.43
CA TYR A 15 23.55 -15.30 -2.76
C TYR A 15 24.33 -14.57 -3.86
N ASN A 16 25.66 -14.46 -3.71
CA ASN A 16 26.52 -13.78 -4.68
C ASN A 16 26.54 -14.48 -6.03
N SER A 17 26.49 -15.82 -6.08
CA SER A 17 26.39 -16.57 -7.34
C SER A 17 25.08 -16.24 -8.07
N THR A 18 23.97 -16.18 -7.34
CA THR A 18 22.65 -15.83 -7.91
C THR A 18 22.63 -14.40 -8.45
N VAL A 19 23.22 -13.43 -7.72
CA VAL A 19 23.31 -12.03 -8.15
C VAL A 19 24.18 -11.87 -9.39
N ASN A 20 25.26 -12.67 -9.53
CA ASN A 20 26.13 -12.62 -10.71
C ASN A 20 25.44 -13.09 -11.99
N HIS A 21 24.45 -13.98 -11.90
CA HIS A 21 23.63 -14.39 -13.03
C HIS A 21 22.60 -13.33 -13.46
N THR A 22 22.30 -12.35 -12.59
CA THR A 22 21.36 -11.25 -12.89
C THR A 22 22.06 -9.97 -13.34
N LYS A 23 23.39 -9.94 -13.46
CA LYS A 23 24.10 -8.80 -14.03
C LYS A 23 23.75 -8.69 -15.52
N PRO A 24 23.21 -7.55 -16.00
CA PRO A 24 23.03 -7.35 -17.42
C PRO A 24 24.41 -7.43 -18.09
N SER A 25 24.51 -8.27 -19.11
CA SER A 25 25.71 -8.36 -19.94
C SER A 25 25.99 -6.98 -20.54
N ALA A 26 27.26 -6.57 -20.44
CA ALA A 26 27.91 -5.41 -21.04
C ALA A 26 27.01 -4.27 -21.56
N VAL A 27 27.21 -3.10 -20.98
CA VAL A 27 26.62 -1.83 -21.42
C VAL A 27 26.70 -1.72 -22.94
N ASP A 28 25.55 -1.83 -23.60
CA ASP A 28 25.39 -1.49 -25.02
C ASP A 28 25.54 0.03 -25.14
N THR A 29 26.71 0.50 -25.60
CA THR A 29 27.07 1.90 -25.79
C THR A 29 26.48 2.50 -27.06
N ARG A 30 25.42 1.91 -27.63
CA ARG A 30 24.69 2.56 -28.72
C ARG A 30 23.96 3.79 -28.23
N PRO A 31 23.96 4.92 -28.94
CA PRO A 31 23.19 6.08 -28.54
C PRO A 31 21.72 5.69 -28.46
N HIS A 32 21.20 5.70 -27.25
CA HIS A 32 19.77 5.52 -27.03
C HIS A 32 19.03 6.62 -27.80
N VAL A 33 18.46 6.25 -28.96
CA VAL A 33 17.31 6.97 -29.48
C VAL A 33 16.34 7.05 -28.30
N VAL A 34 16.05 8.25 -27.84
CA VAL A 34 15.00 8.53 -26.85
C VAL A 34 13.69 8.08 -27.49
N ALA A 35 13.44 6.78 -27.44
CA ALA A 35 12.10 6.27 -27.68
C ALA A 35 11.23 6.96 -26.62
N THR A 36 10.34 7.83 -27.08
CA THR A 36 9.23 8.31 -26.26
C THR A 36 8.67 7.09 -25.55
N ARG A 37 8.89 7.01 -24.22
CA ARG A 37 8.35 5.94 -23.41
C ARG A 37 6.84 5.96 -23.62
N ARG A 38 6.33 5.06 -24.44
CA ARG A 38 4.94 4.67 -24.36
C ARG A 38 4.75 4.28 -22.91
N ALA A 39 3.82 4.95 -22.22
CA ALA A 39 3.46 4.60 -20.86
C ALA A 39 3.26 3.08 -20.84
N ALA A 40 4.04 2.37 -20.01
CA ALA A 40 3.93 0.94 -19.92
C ALA A 40 2.52 0.66 -19.38
N VAL A 41 1.70 -0.02 -20.17
CA VAL A 41 0.40 -0.50 -19.72
C VAL A 41 0.67 -1.53 -18.64
N THR A 42 0.21 -1.26 -17.42
CA THR A 42 0.33 -2.20 -16.30
C THR A 42 -0.98 -2.98 -16.17
N GLU A 43 -0.87 -4.27 -15.91
CA GLU A 43 -2.00 -5.16 -15.69
C GLU A 43 -1.96 -5.70 -14.26
N LEU A 44 -3.11 -5.92 -13.66
CA LEU A 44 -3.25 -6.52 -12.33
C LEU A 44 -3.83 -7.92 -12.48
N TYR A 45 -3.15 -8.87 -11.86
CA TYR A 45 -3.64 -10.24 -11.72
C TYR A 45 -3.72 -10.60 -10.26
N THR A 46 -4.81 -11.26 -9.85
CA THR A 46 -5.03 -11.71 -8.48
C THR A 46 -5.43 -13.19 -8.45
N TRP A 47 -5.01 -13.90 -7.41
CA TRP A 47 -5.34 -15.31 -7.18
C TRP A 47 -5.21 -15.69 -5.71
N GLY A 48 -5.65 -16.87 -5.35
CA GLY A 48 -5.63 -17.41 -4.00
C GLY A 48 -6.98 -17.40 -3.33
N ALA A 49 -6.99 -17.45 -2.00
CA ALA A 49 -8.21 -17.45 -1.20
C ALA A 49 -8.90 -16.08 -1.22
N ASN A 50 -10.23 -16.06 -1.41
CA ASN A 50 -11.02 -14.84 -1.57
C ASN A 50 -12.15 -14.66 -0.55
N ARG A 51 -12.08 -15.33 0.59
CA ARG A 51 -13.12 -15.27 1.63
C ARG A 51 -13.45 -13.88 2.15
N ASN A 52 -12.49 -12.95 2.02
CA ASN A 52 -12.62 -11.56 2.45
C ASN A 52 -12.80 -10.59 1.25
N ALA A 53 -13.10 -11.10 0.06
CA ALA A 53 -13.24 -10.30 -1.17
C ALA A 53 -11.99 -9.46 -1.53
N THR A 54 -10.80 -9.96 -1.19
CA THR A 54 -9.53 -9.21 -1.36
C THR A 54 -8.96 -9.30 -2.77
N LEU A 55 -9.51 -10.16 -3.64
CA LEU A 55 -9.03 -10.32 -5.01
C LEU A 55 -9.60 -9.29 -5.99
N GLY A 56 -10.75 -8.65 -5.66
CA GLY A 56 -11.34 -7.60 -6.49
C GLY A 56 -11.89 -8.10 -7.85
N LEU A 57 -12.40 -9.33 -7.90
CA LEU A 57 -12.87 -10.02 -9.11
C LEU A 57 -14.40 -10.10 -9.22
N GLY A 58 -15.14 -9.31 -8.43
CA GLY A 58 -16.60 -9.21 -8.47
C GLY A 58 -17.34 -10.26 -7.64
N ASP A 59 -16.63 -11.21 -7.01
CA ASP A 59 -17.24 -12.26 -6.18
C ASP A 59 -16.33 -12.68 -5.01
N GLY A 60 -16.78 -13.64 -4.20
CA GLY A 60 -16.04 -14.18 -3.05
C GLY A 60 -15.36 -15.54 -3.29
N ASN A 61 -15.26 -16.00 -4.54
CA ASN A 61 -14.73 -17.32 -4.84
C ASN A 61 -13.19 -17.31 -4.87
N ASP A 62 -12.60 -18.38 -4.37
CA ASP A 62 -11.16 -18.61 -4.45
C ASP A 62 -10.71 -18.78 -5.91
N ARG A 63 -9.49 -18.35 -6.22
CA ARG A 63 -8.87 -18.48 -7.56
C ARG A 63 -7.63 -19.34 -7.50
N VAL A 64 -7.62 -20.41 -8.25
CA VAL A 64 -6.48 -21.34 -8.34
C VAL A 64 -5.39 -20.80 -9.25
N HIS A 65 -5.77 -19.99 -10.24
CA HIS A 65 -4.86 -19.38 -11.21
C HIS A 65 -4.96 -17.85 -11.18
N PRO A 66 -3.91 -17.11 -11.62
CA PRO A 66 -3.99 -15.67 -11.80
C PRO A 66 -5.14 -15.28 -12.75
N GLU A 67 -6.03 -14.42 -12.28
CA GLU A 67 -7.11 -13.84 -13.08
C GLU A 67 -6.89 -12.34 -13.22
N HIS A 68 -7.16 -11.81 -14.41
CA HIS A 68 -6.98 -10.41 -14.74
C HIS A 68 -8.05 -9.55 -14.09
N VAL A 69 -7.62 -8.52 -13.36
CA VAL A 69 -8.50 -7.52 -12.74
C VAL A 69 -8.62 -6.31 -13.66
N GLN A 70 -9.85 -5.95 -14.03
CA GLN A 70 -10.09 -4.74 -14.81
C GLN A 70 -10.24 -3.52 -13.88
N LEU A 71 -9.26 -2.62 -13.93
CA LEU A 71 -9.32 -1.34 -13.23
C LEU A 71 -9.85 -0.27 -14.19
N TYR A 72 -11.09 0.20 -13.92
CA TYR A 72 -11.69 1.27 -14.71
C TYR A 72 -11.25 2.64 -14.16
N PRO A 73 -11.00 3.65 -15.02
CA PRO A 73 -10.73 5.01 -14.59
C PRO A 73 -11.84 5.53 -13.67
N ALA A 74 -11.47 6.32 -12.65
CA ALA A 74 -12.43 6.89 -11.69
C ALA A 74 -13.44 7.85 -12.34
N PHE A 75 -13.11 8.42 -13.50
CA PHE A 75 -13.95 9.35 -14.24
C PHE A 75 -14.14 8.91 -15.70
N LYS A 76 -15.39 8.72 -16.11
CA LYS A 76 -15.76 8.62 -17.52
C LYS A 76 -15.84 10.04 -18.08
N THR A 77 -14.77 10.56 -18.66
CA THR A 77 -14.87 11.75 -19.49
C THR A 77 -15.32 11.33 -20.89
N LYS A 78 -16.32 12.03 -21.45
CA LYS A 78 -16.93 11.71 -22.75
C LYS A 78 -15.96 11.87 -23.94
N THR A 79 -14.71 12.28 -23.73
CA THR A 79 -13.79 12.72 -24.78
C THR A 79 -12.40 12.08 -24.74
N SER A 80 -12.07 11.22 -23.79
CA SER A 80 -10.76 10.57 -23.77
C SER A 80 -10.87 9.12 -24.22
N SER A 81 -10.08 8.75 -25.25
CA SER A 81 -9.66 7.37 -25.47
C SER A 81 -9.18 6.84 -24.13
N GLN A 82 -9.94 5.92 -23.53
CA GLN A 82 -9.68 5.39 -22.18
C GLN A 82 -8.41 4.56 -22.20
N LEU A 83 -7.27 5.22 -21.99
CA LEU A 83 -6.05 4.50 -21.64
C LEU A 83 -6.25 3.97 -20.22
N PRO A 84 -5.93 2.72 -19.95
CA PRO A 84 -5.97 2.18 -18.61
C PRO A 84 -5.00 2.97 -17.72
N SER A 85 -5.41 3.25 -16.49
CA SER A 85 -4.54 3.89 -15.49
C SER A 85 -3.32 3.01 -15.21
N THR A 86 -2.13 3.59 -15.14
CA THR A 86 -0.92 2.87 -14.78
C THR A 86 -0.92 2.56 -13.28
N ILE A 87 -0.69 1.31 -12.92
CA ILE A 87 -0.59 0.89 -11.52
C ILE A 87 0.78 1.29 -10.98
N VAL A 88 0.79 2.02 -9.88
CA VAL A 88 1.99 2.50 -9.19
C VAL A 88 2.34 1.58 -8.02
N GLN A 89 1.33 1.13 -7.27
CA GLN A 89 1.50 0.28 -6.10
C GLN A 89 0.27 -0.61 -5.89
N VAL A 90 0.51 -1.81 -5.41
CA VAL A 90 -0.51 -2.70 -4.88
C VAL A 90 -0.08 -3.13 -3.48
N GLU A 91 -0.97 -2.98 -2.52
CA GLU A 91 -0.80 -3.47 -1.16
C GLU A 91 -1.98 -4.37 -0.79
N MET A 92 -1.68 -5.51 -0.19
CA MET A 92 -2.68 -6.48 0.22
C MET A 92 -2.50 -6.88 1.68
N SER A 93 -3.57 -6.79 2.45
CA SER A 93 -3.65 -7.32 3.80
C SER A 93 -4.58 -8.53 3.84
N LYS A 94 -4.74 -9.14 5.01
CA LYS A 94 -5.69 -10.26 5.19
C LYS A 94 -7.14 -9.87 4.84
N LEU A 95 -7.53 -8.61 5.01
CA LEU A 95 -8.92 -8.18 4.99
C LEU A 95 -9.26 -7.21 3.85
N HIS A 96 -8.28 -6.54 3.27
CA HIS A 96 -8.51 -5.60 2.17
C HIS A 96 -7.27 -5.43 1.30
N THR A 97 -7.51 -4.99 0.09
CA THR A 97 -6.49 -4.70 -0.92
C THR A 97 -6.65 -3.27 -1.41
N VAL A 98 -5.54 -2.57 -1.59
CA VAL A 98 -5.48 -1.20 -2.09
C VAL A 98 -4.57 -1.14 -3.30
N VAL A 99 -5.04 -0.49 -4.35
CA VAL A 99 -4.28 -0.19 -5.57
C VAL A 99 -4.15 1.32 -5.70
N VAL A 100 -2.93 1.77 -5.93
CA VAL A 100 -2.62 3.17 -6.26
C VAL A 100 -2.27 3.25 -7.75
N THR A 101 -2.86 4.20 -8.44
CA THR A 101 -2.62 4.45 -9.86
C THR A 101 -1.92 5.80 -10.07
N ASP A 102 -1.50 6.09 -11.29
CA ASP A 102 -0.87 7.36 -11.67
C ASP A 102 -1.87 8.49 -11.97
N ASP A 103 -3.16 8.23 -11.83
CA ASP A 103 -4.20 9.25 -12.00
C ASP A 103 -3.89 10.49 -11.14
N PRO A 104 -4.20 11.71 -11.59
CA PRO A 104 -3.84 12.93 -10.87
C PRO A 104 -4.62 13.13 -9.56
N MET A 105 -5.82 12.55 -9.44
CA MET A 105 -6.69 12.60 -8.25
C MET A 105 -7.54 11.34 -8.16
N ASN A 106 -8.07 11.05 -6.96
CA ASN A 106 -8.89 9.85 -6.71
C ASN A 106 -8.21 8.57 -7.24
N ASN A 107 -6.89 8.53 -7.09
CA ASN A 107 -6.02 7.52 -7.68
C ASN A 107 -5.85 6.26 -6.81
N VAL A 108 -6.67 6.13 -5.77
CA VAL A 108 -6.70 4.97 -4.87
C VAL A 108 -7.96 4.16 -5.14
N ARG A 109 -7.80 2.84 -5.24
CA ARG A 109 -8.90 1.88 -5.38
C ARG A 109 -8.79 0.82 -4.31
N VAL A 110 -9.94 0.40 -3.77
CA VAL A 110 -10.00 -0.53 -2.66
C VAL A 110 -11.01 -1.64 -2.91
N CYS A 111 -10.70 -2.83 -2.44
CA CYS A 111 -11.65 -3.93 -2.32
C CYS A 111 -11.40 -4.70 -1.02
N GLY A 112 -12.33 -5.57 -0.64
CA GLY A 112 -12.19 -6.40 0.55
C GLY A 112 -13.31 -6.24 1.56
N PHE A 113 -13.06 -6.73 2.77
CA PHE A 113 -14.00 -6.73 3.89
C PHE A 113 -14.08 -5.33 4.52
N GLY A 114 -15.23 -4.66 4.40
CA GLY A 114 -15.39 -3.24 4.73
C GLY A 114 -15.68 -2.92 6.20
N LEU A 115 -16.04 -3.89 7.02
CA LEU A 115 -16.36 -3.65 8.44
C LEU A 115 -15.17 -3.03 9.18
N GLY A 116 -15.41 -2.01 10.00
CA GLY A 116 -14.36 -1.26 10.69
C GLY A 116 -13.79 -0.11 9.86
N GLY A 117 -14.42 0.26 8.74
CA GLY A 117 -14.08 1.46 7.95
C GLY A 117 -12.79 1.37 7.14
N ARG A 118 -12.14 0.17 7.06
CA ARG A 118 -10.81 0.00 6.42
C ARG A 118 -10.79 0.32 4.93
N LEU A 119 -11.95 0.32 4.26
CA LEU A 119 -12.07 0.71 2.85
C LEU A 119 -12.20 2.24 2.64
N GLY A 120 -12.29 3.03 3.73
CA GLY A 120 -12.18 4.48 3.66
C GLY A 120 -13.38 5.25 3.11
N GLN A 121 -14.48 4.59 2.79
CA GLN A 121 -15.72 5.22 2.31
C GLN A 121 -16.98 4.39 2.55
N THR A 122 -16.83 3.13 2.93
CA THR A 122 -17.94 2.21 3.18
C THR A 122 -17.56 1.20 4.25
N GLN A 123 -18.57 0.66 4.95
CA GLN A 123 -18.42 -0.47 5.86
C GLN A 123 -18.93 -1.79 5.24
N HIS A 124 -19.40 -1.76 4.00
CA HIS A 124 -19.82 -2.95 3.28
C HIS A 124 -18.63 -3.60 2.57
N THR A 125 -18.65 -4.93 2.47
CA THR A 125 -17.68 -5.68 1.66
C THR A 125 -17.77 -5.25 0.20
N GLN A 126 -16.61 -5.02 -0.42
CA GLN A 126 -16.50 -4.68 -1.82
C GLN A 126 -15.78 -5.81 -2.56
N TYR A 127 -16.48 -6.42 -3.48
CA TYR A 127 -15.97 -7.54 -4.29
C TYR A 127 -15.18 -7.04 -5.51
N ASP A 128 -15.46 -5.81 -5.95
CA ASP A 128 -14.74 -5.11 -7.00
C ASP A 128 -13.87 -3.99 -6.43
N PHE A 129 -12.85 -3.57 -7.17
CA PHE A 129 -12.08 -2.39 -6.84
C PHE A 129 -12.89 -1.12 -7.09
N ILE A 130 -13.27 -0.43 -6.02
CA ILE A 130 -13.99 0.84 -6.07
C ILE A 130 -13.04 2.03 -5.87
N PRO A 131 -13.20 3.14 -6.62
CA PRO A 131 -12.38 4.32 -6.45
C PRO A 131 -12.73 5.04 -5.15
N MET A 132 -11.70 5.47 -4.40
CA MET A 132 -11.86 6.33 -3.24
C MET A 132 -11.93 7.81 -3.66
N GLN A 133 -12.75 8.58 -2.94
CA GLN A 133 -12.88 10.03 -3.14
C GLN A 133 -11.82 10.76 -2.31
N ILE A 134 -10.56 10.73 -2.76
CA ILE A 134 -9.44 11.46 -2.16
C ILE A 134 -8.93 12.45 -3.21
N PRO A 135 -9.15 13.76 -3.05
CA PRO A 135 -8.78 14.76 -4.05
C PRO A 135 -7.26 14.96 -4.16
N GLN A 136 -6.51 14.61 -3.10
CA GLN A 136 -5.04 14.66 -3.11
C GLN A 136 -4.48 13.45 -3.86
N LYS A 137 -3.41 13.66 -4.61
CA LYS A 137 -2.67 12.56 -5.22
C LYS A 137 -1.94 11.77 -4.16
N ILE A 138 -2.24 10.49 -4.07
CA ILE A 138 -1.57 9.53 -3.19
C ILE A 138 -0.41 8.91 -3.95
N ILE A 139 0.78 8.88 -3.33
CA ILE A 139 1.98 8.29 -3.91
C ILE A 139 2.37 6.98 -3.25
N LYS A 140 1.87 6.70 -2.05
CA LYS A 140 2.14 5.47 -1.30
C LYS A 140 1.00 5.14 -0.35
N VAL A 141 0.75 3.85 -0.17
CA VAL A 141 -0.15 3.31 0.87
C VAL A 141 0.58 2.28 1.72
N ALA A 142 0.10 2.09 2.95
CA ALA A 142 0.56 1.01 3.83
C ALA A 142 -0.65 0.49 4.62
N LEU A 143 -0.79 -0.85 4.67
CA LEU A 143 -1.95 -1.50 5.26
C LEU A 143 -1.61 -2.15 6.60
N GLY A 144 -2.37 -1.78 7.63
CA GLY A 144 -2.51 -2.57 8.82
C GLY A 144 -3.57 -3.67 8.65
N GLN A 145 -3.92 -4.34 9.74
CA GLN A 145 -5.02 -5.32 9.69
C GLN A 145 -6.37 -4.63 9.48
N ASP A 146 -6.62 -3.55 10.23
CA ASP A 146 -7.92 -2.88 10.31
C ASP A 146 -7.84 -1.38 9.97
N HIS A 147 -6.70 -0.90 9.45
CA HIS A 147 -6.49 0.49 9.08
C HIS A 147 -5.58 0.62 7.88
N THR A 148 -5.62 1.78 7.28
CA THR A 148 -4.80 2.15 6.13
C THR A 148 -4.13 3.50 6.38
N LEU A 149 -2.88 3.61 5.99
CA LEU A 149 -2.15 4.88 5.85
C LEU A 149 -1.97 5.21 4.37
N ALA A 150 -2.03 6.49 4.05
CA ALA A 150 -1.70 7.00 2.72
C ALA A 150 -0.78 8.21 2.82
N LEU A 151 0.22 8.26 1.94
CA LEU A 151 1.14 9.38 1.79
C LEU A 151 0.77 10.16 0.53
N THR A 152 0.52 11.43 0.69
CA THR A 152 0.25 12.33 -0.43
C THR A 152 1.54 12.79 -1.11
N GLU A 153 1.45 13.28 -2.34
CA GLU A 153 2.56 13.88 -3.07
C GLU A 153 3.15 15.10 -2.36
N SER A 154 2.35 15.82 -1.57
CA SER A 154 2.82 16.92 -0.70
C SER A 154 3.55 16.45 0.56
N GLY A 155 3.59 15.14 0.84
CA GLY A 155 4.23 14.57 2.04
C GLY A 155 3.35 14.58 3.28
N GLU A 156 2.04 14.77 3.13
CA GLU A 156 1.06 14.65 4.20
C GLU A 156 0.66 13.19 4.39
N VAL A 157 0.42 12.78 5.63
CA VAL A 157 -0.06 11.44 5.94
C VAL A 157 -1.55 11.48 6.25
N MET A 158 -2.30 10.60 5.60
CA MET A 158 -3.71 10.37 5.86
C MET A 158 -3.92 8.98 6.44
N SER A 159 -4.98 8.80 7.23
CA SER A 159 -5.35 7.51 7.81
C SER A 159 -6.86 7.31 7.86
N TRP A 160 -7.29 6.05 7.84
CA TRP A 160 -8.67 5.64 8.03
C TRP A 160 -8.76 4.19 8.49
N GLY A 161 -9.93 3.77 8.95
CA GLY A 161 -10.19 2.44 9.47
C GLY A 161 -10.52 2.46 10.97
N LEU A 162 -10.21 1.37 11.65
CA LEU A 162 -10.43 1.20 13.08
C LEU A 162 -9.32 1.90 13.89
N ASN A 163 -9.71 2.55 14.99
CA ASN A 163 -8.79 3.33 15.85
C ASN A 163 -8.74 2.85 17.32
N ARG A 164 -9.01 1.58 17.58
CA ARG A 164 -9.06 1.02 18.95
C ARG A 164 -7.77 1.24 19.75
N PHE A 165 -6.62 1.28 19.08
CA PHE A 165 -5.30 1.42 19.68
C PHE A 165 -4.61 2.73 19.30
N ASN A 166 -5.37 3.75 18.88
CA ASN A 166 -4.85 5.01 18.32
C ASN A 166 -3.96 4.84 17.10
N GLN A 167 -4.10 3.72 16.36
CA GLN A 167 -3.29 3.41 15.17
C GLN A 167 -3.52 4.38 14.00
N LEU A 168 -4.55 5.23 14.07
CA LEU A 168 -4.80 6.27 13.07
C LEU A 168 -4.01 7.57 13.33
N GLY A 169 -3.29 7.68 14.47
CA GLY A 169 -2.45 8.86 14.78
C GLY A 169 -3.23 10.05 15.36
N TYR A 170 -4.43 9.82 15.85
CA TYR A 170 -5.22 10.77 16.63
C TYR A 170 -6.03 10.03 17.70
N ALA A 171 -6.43 10.74 18.75
CA ALA A 171 -7.13 10.13 19.86
C ALA A 171 -8.43 9.46 19.41
N ALA A 172 -8.65 8.23 19.88
CA ALA A 172 -9.91 7.53 19.71
C ALA A 172 -10.98 8.15 20.62
N GLU A 173 -12.16 8.41 20.08
CA GLU A 173 -13.30 8.93 20.88
C GLU A 173 -13.94 7.81 21.72
N SER A 174 -13.77 6.56 21.31
CA SER A 174 -14.25 5.36 21.99
C SER A 174 -13.40 4.14 21.61
N ALA A 175 -13.56 3.03 22.33
CA ALA A 175 -12.86 1.77 22.06
C ALA A 175 -13.16 1.19 20.65
N ASP A 176 -14.30 1.53 20.06
CA ASP A 176 -14.72 1.10 18.74
C ASP A 176 -14.77 2.27 17.74
N SER A 177 -13.92 3.28 17.97
CA SER A 177 -13.82 4.45 17.10
C SER A 177 -13.44 4.02 15.67
N ILE A 178 -14.31 4.33 14.71
CA ILE A 178 -14.15 4.03 13.30
C ILE A 178 -14.07 5.34 12.51
N GLN A 179 -13.03 5.48 11.72
CA GLN A 179 -12.89 6.57 10.77
C GLN A 179 -13.08 6.01 9.35
N SER A 180 -14.28 6.17 8.82
CA SER A 180 -14.63 5.62 7.49
C SER A 180 -14.22 6.52 6.31
N ILE A 181 -13.65 7.69 6.56
CA ILE A 181 -13.21 8.63 5.54
C ILE A 181 -11.74 8.95 5.78
N ALA A 182 -10.96 9.02 4.71
CA ALA A 182 -9.55 9.39 4.81
C ALA A 182 -9.38 10.74 5.50
N ARG A 183 -8.65 10.76 6.62
CA ARG A 183 -8.42 11.95 7.44
C ARG A 183 -6.93 12.22 7.54
N LYS A 184 -6.52 13.48 7.34
CA LYS A 184 -5.14 13.93 7.52
C LYS A 184 -4.74 13.82 8.99
N ILE A 185 -3.58 13.24 9.23
CA ILE A 185 -2.95 13.22 10.56
C ILE A 185 -2.30 14.59 10.79
N THR A 186 -2.61 15.20 11.91
CA THR A 186 -2.08 16.51 12.35
C THR A 186 -1.20 16.32 13.60
N GLY A 187 -1.32 17.15 14.62
CA GLY A 187 -0.53 17.03 15.84
C GLY A 187 0.97 17.17 15.57
N HIS A 188 1.75 16.17 15.94
CA HIS A 188 3.22 16.18 15.76
C HIS A 188 3.68 16.19 14.30
N LEU A 189 2.81 15.83 13.35
CA LEU A 189 3.10 15.86 11.92
C LEU A 189 2.74 17.19 11.25
N ARG A 190 2.17 18.15 11.99
CA ARG A 190 1.75 19.44 11.44
C ARG A 190 2.91 20.21 10.85
N GLY A 191 2.80 20.54 9.57
CA GLY A 191 3.83 21.31 8.85
C GLY A 191 5.07 20.52 8.44
N LYS A 192 5.10 19.22 8.74
CA LYS A 192 6.21 18.33 8.35
C LYS A 192 5.88 17.61 7.04
N ARG A 193 6.92 17.37 6.24
CA ARG A 193 6.84 16.58 5.01
C ARG A 193 7.41 15.20 5.27
N MET A 194 6.57 14.18 5.16
CA MET A 194 6.99 12.79 5.31
C MET A 194 7.50 12.22 3.97
N ASN A 195 8.51 11.35 4.06
CA ASN A 195 9.13 10.66 2.93
C ASN A 195 8.63 9.21 2.80
N GLY A 196 8.07 8.65 3.87
CA GLY A 196 7.57 7.30 3.84
C GLY A 196 6.64 6.96 4.99
N ILE A 197 5.92 5.86 4.79
CA ILE A 197 4.95 5.30 5.73
C ILE A 197 5.10 3.78 5.76
N ALA A 198 4.79 3.18 6.91
CA ALA A 198 4.63 1.75 7.07
C ALA A 198 3.53 1.47 8.11
N ALA A 199 2.86 0.34 7.98
CA ALA A 199 1.86 -0.11 8.93
C ALA A 199 2.02 -1.61 9.20
N CYS A 200 1.66 -2.02 10.39
CA CYS A 200 1.48 -3.42 10.73
C CYS A 200 0.14 -3.59 11.44
N LYS A 201 -0.18 -4.76 11.93
CA LYS A 201 -1.49 -5.15 12.48
C LYS A 201 -2.24 -4.00 13.18
N THR A 202 -1.63 -3.35 14.18
CA THR A 202 -2.24 -2.32 15.02
C THR A 202 -1.33 -1.13 15.29
N ALA A 203 -0.28 -0.97 14.51
CA ALA A 203 0.72 0.07 14.69
C ALA A 203 1.07 0.71 13.36
N SER A 204 1.51 1.94 13.43
CA SER A 204 1.80 2.81 12.29
C SER A 204 3.11 3.54 12.48
N VAL A 205 3.83 3.77 11.38
CA VAL A 205 5.09 4.48 11.36
C VAL A 205 5.12 5.41 10.16
N CYS A 206 5.68 6.60 10.32
CA CYS A 206 6.08 7.46 9.21
C CYS A 206 7.44 8.09 9.50
N TRP A 207 8.12 8.53 8.46
CA TRP A 207 9.43 9.16 8.60
C TRP A 207 9.64 10.30 7.61
N SER A 208 10.42 11.26 8.04
CA SER A 208 11.00 12.30 7.20
C SER A 208 12.48 12.00 6.91
N SER A 209 13.26 12.98 6.50
CA SER A 209 14.71 12.86 6.33
C SER A 209 15.47 12.66 7.66
N ASP A 210 14.91 13.17 8.75
CA ASP A 210 15.59 13.36 10.04
C ASP A 210 14.78 12.85 11.25
N GLU A 211 13.50 12.58 11.09
CA GLU A 211 12.62 12.16 12.17
C GLU A 211 11.84 10.88 11.78
N LEU A 212 11.60 10.04 12.79
CA LEU A 212 10.74 8.87 12.70
C LEU A 212 9.64 8.96 13.77
N PHE A 213 8.40 8.76 13.34
CA PHE A 213 7.22 8.78 14.20
C PHE A 213 6.58 7.40 14.20
N ALA A 214 6.25 6.90 15.38
CA ALA A 214 5.55 5.62 15.55
C ALA A 214 4.41 5.79 16.54
N TRP A 215 3.26 5.17 16.25
CA TRP A 215 2.06 5.23 17.10
C TRP A 215 1.19 3.98 16.94
N GLY A 216 0.18 3.85 17.80
CA GLY A 216 -0.67 2.68 17.87
C GLY A 216 -0.29 1.74 19.03
N ALA A 217 -0.69 0.47 18.95
CA ALA A 217 -0.36 -0.50 19.98
C ALA A 217 1.15 -0.76 20.03
N ASN A 218 1.74 -0.61 21.22
CA ASN A 218 3.14 -0.91 21.46
C ASN A 218 3.29 -2.09 22.42
N ASN A 219 3.68 -3.24 21.90
CA ASN A 219 4.02 -4.44 22.67
C ASN A 219 5.54 -4.69 22.64
N GLY A 220 6.34 -3.62 22.61
CA GLY A 220 7.80 -3.65 22.50
C GLY A 220 8.37 -3.49 21.08
N GLN A 221 7.54 -3.57 20.05
CA GLN A 221 7.98 -3.52 18.64
C GLN A 221 8.55 -2.16 18.21
N PHE A 222 8.31 -1.09 18.96
CA PHE A 222 8.88 0.23 18.67
C PHE A 222 10.25 0.45 19.31
N GLY A 223 10.77 -0.53 20.09
CA GLY A 223 12.03 -0.38 20.83
C GLY A 223 11.98 0.66 21.94
N MET A 224 10.78 1.11 22.34
CA MET A 224 10.53 2.06 23.42
C MET A 224 9.85 1.33 24.60
N LEU A 225 10.23 1.70 25.84
CA LEU A 225 9.57 1.20 27.02
C LEU A 225 8.14 1.75 27.11
N VAL A 226 7.19 0.89 27.50
CA VAL A 226 5.82 1.30 27.81
C VAL A 226 5.88 2.14 29.08
N GLY A 227 5.51 3.42 29.01
CA GLY A 227 5.41 4.30 30.17
C GLY A 227 6.39 5.48 30.22
N CYS A 228 7.22 5.68 29.23
CA CYS A 228 7.98 6.94 29.07
C CYS A 228 7.11 7.94 28.28
N SER A 229 6.28 8.70 28.97
CA SER A 229 5.58 9.88 28.46
C SER A 229 6.44 11.13 28.72
#